data_165d3d20532ea5ba6914dc9145c2c908
#
_entry.id   165d3d20532ea5ba6914dc9145c2c908
#
_cell.length_a   1.000
_cell.length_b   1.000
_cell.length_c   1.000
_cell.angle_alpha   90.00
_cell.angle_beta   90.00
_cell.angle_gamma   90.00
#
_symmetry.space_group_name_H-M   'P 1'
#
loop_
_entity.id
_entity.type
_entity.pdbx_description
1 polymer ?
#
loop_
_entity_poly.entity_id
_entity_poly.type
_entity_poly.pdbx_seq_one_letter_code
_entity_poly.pdbx_strand_id
1 'polypeptide(L)'
;MRRCPSKGQLLDYPHIEPYYDYCGHCPALYDRALKKYGIHPAGHDLSHTDEARCVFRYAVDEKKLGGEKLSMNRLASDNEYFHRAFHISKNRGLDYLGKHWGTDHVIAHLTRFAENFYAPLIERIREKGLSELQAHIAHTYRAEKAPELVSCQLQDGSLHVTVKACPGIAFIREAGYEVSSWYSEESNTVYRTIAESAGLQYERISYDPATGAAKYRFFA
;
A
#
# COMPACT_ATOMS: atom_id res chain seq x y z
N MET A 1 10.66 -6.84 -23.69
CA MET A 1 11.30 -6.42 -22.42
C MET A 1 12.70 -7.01 -22.39
N ARG A 2 13.74 -6.22 -22.06
CA ARG A 2 15.12 -6.73 -22.03
C ARG A 2 15.34 -7.72 -20.88
N ARG A 3 14.77 -7.46 -19.71
CA ARG A 3 14.72 -8.34 -18.55
C ARG A 3 13.49 -8.01 -17.71
N CYS A 4 12.75 -9.01 -17.28
CA CYS A 4 11.61 -8.85 -16.40
C CYS A 4 12.12 -8.45 -14.99
N PRO A 5 11.69 -7.31 -14.43
CA PRO A 5 12.19 -6.88 -13.12
C PRO A 5 11.81 -7.87 -12.01
N SER A 6 10.57 -8.36 -12.01
CA SER A 6 10.11 -9.28 -10.96
C SER A 6 10.78 -10.66 -11.03
N LYS A 7 10.72 -11.33 -12.20
CA LYS A 7 11.37 -12.62 -12.37
C LYS A 7 12.89 -12.50 -12.28
N GLY A 8 13.47 -11.39 -12.79
CA GLY A 8 14.89 -11.13 -12.69
C GLY A 8 15.38 -11.05 -11.25
N GLN A 9 14.65 -10.36 -10.37
CA GLN A 9 14.97 -10.33 -8.96
C GLN A 9 14.92 -11.72 -8.32
N LEU A 10 13.89 -12.53 -8.63
CA LEU A 10 13.79 -13.89 -8.11
C LEU A 10 15.00 -14.75 -8.52
N LEU A 11 15.49 -14.59 -9.75
CA LEU A 11 16.68 -15.29 -10.22
C LEU A 11 17.99 -14.82 -9.58
N ASP A 12 18.04 -13.53 -9.15
CA ASP A 12 19.21 -12.96 -8.46
C ASP A 12 19.28 -13.35 -6.97
N TYR A 13 18.20 -13.93 -6.42
CA TYR A 13 18.15 -14.41 -5.04
C TYR A 13 18.18 -15.95 -4.99
N PRO A 14 19.34 -16.59 -4.87
CA PRO A 14 19.49 -18.06 -5.02
C PRO A 14 18.76 -18.88 -3.94
N HIS A 15 18.32 -18.24 -2.86
CA HIS A 15 17.54 -18.88 -1.79
C HIS A 15 16.03 -18.78 -1.99
N ILE A 16 15.57 -18.11 -3.05
CA ILE A 16 14.16 -18.02 -3.42
C ILE A 16 13.94 -18.87 -4.67
N GLU A 17 13.31 -20.00 -4.50
CA GLU A 17 12.85 -20.80 -5.62
C GLU A 17 11.57 -20.19 -6.19
N PRO A 18 11.57 -19.70 -7.45
CA PRO A 18 10.37 -19.17 -8.06
C PRO A 18 9.34 -20.29 -8.23
N TYR A 19 8.08 -19.99 -7.95
CA TYR A 19 7.00 -20.91 -8.26
C TYR A 19 7.07 -21.33 -9.73
N TYR A 20 6.90 -22.62 -10.01
CA TYR A 20 7.12 -23.21 -11.34
C TYR A 20 6.38 -22.49 -12.48
N ASP A 21 5.18 -21.97 -12.21
CA ASP A 21 4.36 -21.22 -13.17
C ASP A 21 4.33 -19.71 -12.88
N TYR A 22 5.39 -19.17 -12.28
CA TYR A 22 5.46 -17.74 -11.93
C TYR A 22 5.17 -16.84 -13.14
N CYS A 23 5.64 -17.19 -14.33
CA CYS A 23 5.45 -16.38 -15.53
C CYS A 23 4.06 -16.53 -16.14
N GLY A 24 3.30 -17.58 -15.81
CA GLY A 24 1.95 -17.82 -16.30
C GLY A 24 0.92 -16.79 -15.80
N HIS A 25 1.18 -16.13 -14.66
CA HIS A 25 0.27 -15.12 -14.14
C HIS A 25 0.16 -13.87 -15.06
N CYS A 26 1.24 -13.50 -15.75
CA CYS A 26 1.24 -12.32 -16.62
C CYS A 26 0.24 -12.42 -17.78
N PRO A 27 0.27 -13.49 -18.63
CA PRO A 27 -0.74 -13.65 -19.66
C PRO A 27 -2.15 -13.76 -19.07
N ALA A 28 -2.33 -14.54 -18.00
CA ALA A 28 -3.64 -14.69 -17.36
C ALA A 28 -4.23 -13.33 -16.91
N LEU A 29 -3.40 -12.44 -16.37
CA LEU A 29 -3.80 -11.11 -15.91
C LEU A 29 -4.06 -10.17 -17.09
N TYR A 30 -3.07 -10.03 -17.99
CA TYR A 30 -3.14 -9.02 -19.05
C TYR A 30 -4.14 -9.38 -20.14
N ASP A 31 -4.22 -10.65 -20.54
CA ASP A 31 -5.18 -11.09 -21.56
C ASP A 31 -6.63 -10.87 -21.09
N ARG A 32 -6.88 -11.15 -19.81
CA ARG A 32 -8.20 -10.92 -19.21
C ARG A 32 -8.53 -9.44 -19.06
N ALA A 33 -7.58 -8.64 -18.58
CA ALA A 33 -7.77 -7.21 -18.38
C ALA A 33 -7.98 -6.45 -19.70
N LEU A 34 -7.23 -6.81 -20.75
CA LEU A 34 -7.23 -6.10 -22.04
C LEU A 34 -8.39 -6.51 -22.97
N LYS A 35 -8.93 -7.72 -22.80
CA LYS A 35 -10.01 -8.24 -23.64
C LYS A 35 -11.23 -7.32 -23.73
N LYS A 36 -11.63 -6.70 -22.62
CA LYS A 36 -12.78 -5.79 -22.59
C LYS A 36 -12.57 -4.52 -23.42
N TYR A 37 -11.33 -4.18 -23.75
CA TYR A 37 -10.97 -3.03 -24.57
C TYR A 37 -10.72 -3.38 -26.05
N GLY A 38 -11.08 -4.59 -26.47
CA GLY A 38 -10.81 -5.04 -27.85
C GLY A 38 -9.35 -5.36 -28.12
N ILE A 39 -8.56 -5.58 -27.08
CA ILE A 39 -7.16 -5.96 -27.20
C ILE A 39 -7.07 -7.45 -26.86
N HIS A 40 -6.58 -8.24 -27.81
CA HIS A 40 -6.57 -9.70 -27.73
C HIS A 40 -5.14 -10.24 -27.84
N PRO A 41 -4.82 -11.37 -27.15
CA PRO A 41 -3.52 -11.99 -27.31
C PRO A 41 -3.31 -12.46 -28.75
N ALA A 42 -2.15 -12.13 -29.32
CA ALA A 42 -1.71 -12.51 -30.66
C ALA A 42 -0.47 -13.43 -30.63
N GLY A 43 -0.38 -14.22 -29.57
CA GLY A 43 0.74 -15.11 -29.30
C GLY A 43 1.77 -14.49 -28.35
N HIS A 44 2.06 -15.23 -27.28
CA HIS A 44 3.10 -14.87 -26.32
C HIS A 44 4.27 -15.82 -26.47
N ASP A 45 5.48 -15.31 -26.32
CA ASP A 45 6.69 -16.11 -26.29
C ASP A 45 7.24 -16.11 -24.86
N LEU A 46 7.15 -17.26 -24.23
CA LEU A 46 7.61 -17.51 -22.87
C LEU A 46 8.81 -18.47 -22.84
N SER A 47 9.44 -18.73 -23.98
CA SER A 47 10.54 -19.72 -24.11
C SER A 47 11.83 -19.29 -23.35
N HIS A 48 11.96 -18.00 -22.98
CA HIS A 48 13.13 -17.46 -22.28
C HIS A 48 12.80 -16.98 -20.87
N THR A 49 11.82 -17.59 -20.19
CA THR A 49 11.44 -17.22 -18.83
C THR A 49 12.47 -17.61 -17.79
N ASP A 50 13.32 -18.58 -18.08
CA ASP A 50 14.52 -18.93 -17.32
C ASP A 50 15.56 -17.81 -17.28
N GLU A 51 15.60 -16.98 -18.33
CA GLU A 51 16.44 -15.78 -18.40
C GLU A 51 15.71 -14.50 -17.96
N ALA A 52 14.53 -14.64 -17.38
CA ALA A 52 13.62 -13.54 -17.05
C ALA A 52 13.23 -12.68 -18.27
N ARG A 53 13.12 -13.29 -19.44
CA ARG A 53 12.69 -12.62 -20.69
C ARG A 53 11.42 -13.24 -21.24
N CYS A 54 10.55 -12.39 -21.78
CA CYS A 54 9.34 -12.82 -22.46
C CYS A 54 8.88 -11.76 -23.48
N VAL A 55 8.07 -12.19 -24.43
CA VAL A 55 7.45 -11.29 -25.41
C VAL A 55 5.94 -11.49 -25.38
N PHE A 56 5.21 -10.40 -25.14
CA PHE A 56 3.76 -10.38 -25.27
C PHE A 56 3.37 -9.68 -26.55
N ARG A 57 2.52 -10.33 -27.35
CA ARG A 57 1.97 -9.78 -28.58
C ARG A 57 0.47 -9.67 -28.45
N TYR A 58 -0.06 -8.53 -28.84
CA TYR A 58 -1.48 -8.23 -28.82
C TYR A 58 -1.94 -7.70 -30.16
N ALA A 59 -3.09 -8.18 -30.60
CA ALA A 59 -3.84 -7.60 -31.69
C ALA A 59 -4.89 -6.63 -31.13
N VAL A 60 -5.08 -5.52 -31.80
CA VAL A 60 -5.99 -4.46 -31.39
C VAL A 60 -7.14 -4.39 -32.39
N ASP A 61 -8.36 -4.48 -31.88
CA ASP A 61 -9.56 -4.18 -32.67
C ASP A 61 -9.78 -2.66 -32.66
N GLU A 62 -9.32 -1.98 -33.71
CA GLU A 62 -9.42 -0.53 -33.82
C GLU A 62 -10.85 0.03 -33.71
N LYS A 63 -11.87 -0.77 -34.05
CA LYS A 63 -13.28 -0.38 -33.95
C LYS A 63 -13.75 -0.27 -32.48
N LYS A 64 -13.06 -0.93 -31.58
CA LYS A 64 -13.36 -0.90 -30.13
C LYS A 64 -12.50 0.06 -29.34
N LEU A 65 -11.39 0.54 -29.89
CA LEU A 65 -10.49 1.47 -29.23
C LEU A 65 -11.04 2.90 -29.05
N GLY A 66 -12.14 3.23 -29.69
CA GLY A 66 -12.68 4.60 -29.64
C GLY A 66 -13.78 4.83 -28.60
N GLY A 67 -14.26 3.80 -27.89
CA GLY A 67 -15.50 3.86 -27.13
C GLY A 67 -15.41 4.36 -25.70
N GLU A 68 -14.34 4.05 -24.97
CA GLU A 68 -14.13 4.52 -23.60
C GLU A 68 -12.70 5.03 -23.44
N LYS A 69 -12.56 6.27 -23.01
CA LYS A 69 -11.28 6.74 -22.50
C LYS A 69 -10.88 5.81 -21.35
N LEU A 70 -9.76 5.12 -21.51
CA LEU A 70 -9.07 4.43 -20.42
C LEU A 70 -8.59 5.50 -19.42
N SER A 71 -9.49 6.00 -18.60
CA SER A 71 -9.12 6.83 -17.47
C SER A 71 -9.02 5.91 -16.26
N MET A 72 -7.85 5.78 -15.70
CA MET A 72 -7.67 5.28 -14.35
C MET A 72 -8.13 6.38 -13.37
N ASN A 73 -9.46 6.57 -13.29
CA ASN A 73 -10.05 7.50 -12.34
C ASN A 73 -10.02 6.96 -10.89
N ARG A 74 -9.54 5.74 -10.72
CA ARG A 74 -9.45 5.10 -9.40
C ARG A 74 -8.09 5.38 -8.81
N LEU A 75 -8.07 6.19 -7.78
CA LEU A 75 -6.88 6.40 -6.96
C LEU A 75 -6.67 5.18 -6.07
N ALA A 76 -5.42 4.91 -5.72
CA ALA A 76 -5.10 3.81 -4.79
C ALA A 76 -5.81 3.97 -3.44
N SER A 77 -6.03 5.22 -2.99
CA SER A 77 -6.79 5.58 -1.80
C SER A 77 -8.28 5.19 -1.86
N ASP A 78 -8.82 4.96 -3.06
CA ASP A 78 -10.23 4.59 -3.27
C ASP A 78 -10.43 3.07 -3.31
N ASN A 79 -9.37 2.29 -3.12
CA ASN A 79 -9.46 0.84 -3.04
C ASN A 79 -10.14 0.42 -1.73
N GLU A 80 -11.32 -0.14 -1.84
CA GLU A 80 -12.01 -0.81 -0.73
C GLU A 80 -11.39 -2.18 -0.39
N TYR A 81 -10.59 -2.72 -1.31
CA TYR A 81 -9.94 -4.01 -1.13
C TYR A 81 -8.56 -3.82 -0.50
N PHE A 82 -8.40 -4.37 0.68
CA PHE A 82 -7.13 -4.41 1.38
C PHE A 82 -6.53 -5.83 1.34
N HIS A 83 -5.32 -5.95 0.82
CA HIS A 83 -4.62 -7.23 0.80
C HIS A 83 -3.72 -7.35 2.04
N ARG A 84 -4.14 -8.15 3.03
CA ARG A 84 -3.44 -8.30 4.32
C ARG A 84 -1.95 -8.64 4.17
N ALA A 85 -1.54 -9.32 3.11
CA ALA A 85 -0.13 -9.59 2.82
C ALA A 85 0.74 -8.33 2.64
N PHE A 86 0.14 -7.16 2.39
CA PHE A 86 0.89 -5.89 2.38
C PHE A 86 1.51 -5.56 3.74
N HIS A 87 0.92 -5.99 4.84
CA HIS A 87 1.53 -5.83 6.16
C HIS A 87 2.88 -6.54 6.25
N ILE A 88 2.98 -7.76 5.74
CA ILE A 88 4.23 -8.53 5.72
C ILE A 88 5.26 -7.85 4.81
N SER A 89 4.85 -7.46 3.60
CA SER A 89 5.74 -6.79 2.63
C SER A 89 6.26 -5.47 3.20
N LYS A 90 5.39 -4.67 3.81
CA LYS A 90 5.75 -3.41 4.47
C LYS A 90 6.71 -3.65 5.64
N ASN A 91 6.37 -4.60 6.51
CA ASN A 91 7.21 -4.96 7.65
C ASN A 91 8.63 -5.32 7.22
N ARG A 92 8.78 -6.17 6.21
CA ARG A 92 10.08 -6.56 5.67
C ARG A 92 10.81 -5.41 4.98
N GLY A 93 10.08 -4.58 4.23
CA GLY A 93 10.65 -3.39 3.58
C GLY A 93 11.21 -2.39 4.58
N LEU A 94 10.48 -2.09 5.66
CA LEU A 94 10.93 -1.19 6.72
C LEU A 94 12.12 -1.79 7.49
N ASP A 95 12.09 -3.08 7.78
CA ASP A 95 13.19 -3.78 8.44
C ASP A 95 14.47 -3.71 7.59
N TYR A 96 14.35 -3.97 6.29
CA TYR A 96 15.45 -3.88 5.35
C TYR A 96 16.02 -2.46 5.27
N LEU A 97 15.15 -1.45 5.09
CA LEU A 97 15.57 -0.04 5.05
C LEU A 97 16.27 0.36 6.35
N GLY A 98 15.68 0.06 7.49
CA GLY A 98 16.24 0.44 8.79
C GLY A 98 17.59 -0.22 9.08
N LYS A 99 17.74 -1.50 8.76
CA LYS A 99 18.99 -2.23 8.96
C LYS A 99 20.13 -1.74 8.06
N HIS A 100 19.83 -1.31 6.84
CA HIS A 100 20.87 -0.93 5.86
C HIS A 100 21.19 0.57 5.89
N TRP A 101 20.21 1.43 6.18
CA TRP A 101 20.36 2.88 6.05
C TRP A 101 19.89 3.66 7.28
N GLY A 102 19.34 2.97 8.29
CA GLY A 102 18.94 3.61 9.55
C GLY A 102 17.56 4.25 9.53
N THR A 103 17.19 4.77 10.68
CA THR A 103 15.85 5.30 10.96
C THR A 103 15.49 6.52 10.08
N ASP A 104 16.44 7.40 9.80
CA ASP A 104 16.21 8.60 9.00
C ASP A 104 15.76 8.26 7.57
N HIS A 105 16.30 7.18 7.00
CA HIS A 105 15.88 6.70 5.67
C HIS A 105 14.49 6.07 5.70
N VAL A 106 14.13 5.38 6.79
CA VAL A 106 12.77 4.85 6.99
C VAL A 106 11.78 6.01 7.05
N ILE A 107 12.07 7.03 7.87
CA ILE A 107 11.21 8.22 7.99
C ILE A 107 11.09 8.94 6.65
N ALA A 108 12.21 9.21 5.96
CA ALA A 108 12.19 9.88 4.66
C ALA A 108 11.40 9.10 3.59
N HIS A 109 11.48 7.76 3.61
CA HIS A 109 10.69 6.91 2.72
C HIS A 109 9.19 7.03 3.02
N LEU A 110 8.81 6.91 4.28
CA LEU A 110 7.40 6.98 4.71
C LEU A 110 6.80 8.37 4.49
N THR A 111 7.58 9.43 4.71
CA THR A 111 7.17 10.81 4.40
C THR A 111 6.85 10.97 2.92
N ARG A 112 7.77 10.59 2.02
CA ARG A 112 7.54 10.66 0.58
C ARG A 112 6.38 9.79 0.12
N PHE A 113 6.23 8.61 0.73
CA PHE A 113 5.08 7.75 0.47
C PHE A 113 3.79 8.47 0.86
N ALA A 114 3.72 9.04 2.06
CA ALA A 114 2.53 9.71 2.55
C ALA A 114 2.15 10.93 1.71
N GLU A 115 3.12 11.77 1.36
CA GLU A 115 2.91 12.96 0.51
C GLU A 115 2.33 12.61 -0.85
N ASN A 116 2.80 11.52 -1.48
CA ASN A 116 2.35 11.14 -2.82
C ASN A 116 1.06 10.31 -2.78
N PHE A 117 0.99 9.30 -1.92
CA PHE A 117 -0.13 8.37 -1.88
C PHE A 117 -1.39 9.02 -1.30
N TYR A 118 -1.22 9.83 -0.26
CA TYR A 118 -2.33 10.51 0.41
C TYR A 118 -2.57 11.96 -0.06
N ALA A 119 -1.93 12.41 -1.14
CA ALA A 119 -2.17 13.76 -1.68
C ALA A 119 -3.66 14.10 -1.84
N PRO A 120 -4.54 13.22 -2.40
CA PRO A 120 -5.96 13.54 -2.50
C PRO A 120 -6.68 13.62 -1.14
N LEU A 121 -6.24 12.86 -0.14
CA LEU A 121 -6.79 12.95 1.22
C LEU A 121 -6.34 14.25 1.88
N ILE A 122 -5.07 14.63 1.74
CA ILE A 122 -4.51 15.87 2.26
C ILE A 122 -5.29 17.08 1.75
N GLU A 123 -5.59 17.12 0.44
CA GLU A 123 -6.41 18.19 -0.15
C GLU A 123 -7.82 18.21 0.47
N ARG A 124 -8.49 17.07 0.62
CA ARG A 124 -9.81 17.02 1.26
C ARG A 124 -9.77 17.47 2.73
N ILE A 125 -8.70 17.16 3.46
CA ILE A 125 -8.54 17.63 4.84
C ILE A 125 -8.36 19.15 4.88
N ARG A 126 -7.62 19.73 3.94
CA ARG A 126 -7.47 21.19 3.83
C ARG A 126 -8.82 21.89 3.59
N GLU A 127 -9.67 21.27 2.76
CA GLU A 127 -10.98 21.84 2.40
C GLU A 127 -12.04 21.65 3.50
N LYS A 128 -12.08 20.46 4.13
CA LYS A 128 -13.19 20.02 4.97
C LYS A 128 -12.79 19.74 6.44
N GLY A 129 -11.51 19.84 6.77
CA GLY A 129 -11.01 19.71 8.13
C GLY A 129 -10.90 18.26 8.63
N LEU A 130 -10.84 18.14 9.94
CA LEU A 130 -10.59 16.88 10.68
C LEU A 130 -11.62 15.78 10.45
N SER A 131 -12.84 16.11 10.01
CA SER A 131 -13.88 15.12 9.70
C SER A 131 -13.48 14.18 8.56
N GLU A 132 -12.74 14.67 7.57
CA GLU A 132 -12.21 13.82 6.48
C GLU A 132 -11.14 12.85 6.99
N LEU A 133 -10.27 13.31 7.89
CA LEU A 133 -9.28 12.43 8.51
C LEU A 133 -9.95 11.37 9.40
N GLN A 134 -10.96 11.77 10.18
CA GLN A 134 -11.77 10.85 10.98
C GLN A 134 -12.41 9.76 10.12
N ALA A 135 -13.06 10.17 9.02
CA ALA A 135 -13.70 9.26 8.08
C ALA A 135 -12.69 8.29 7.45
N HIS A 136 -11.52 8.80 7.07
CA HIS A 136 -10.45 7.98 6.50
C HIS A 136 -9.93 6.93 7.48
N ILE A 137 -9.62 7.32 8.72
CA ILE A 137 -9.12 6.38 9.73
C ILE A 137 -10.18 5.31 10.03
N ALA A 138 -11.43 5.69 10.22
CA ALA A 138 -12.51 4.75 10.44
C ALA A 138 -12.73 3.81 9.23
N HIS A 139 -12.58 4.32 8.00
CA HIS A 139 -12.66 3.51 6.78
C HIS A 139 -11.53 2.48 6.72
N THR A 140 -10.29 2.86 7.05
CA THR A 140 -9.13 1.96 7.07
C THR A 140 -9.39 0.75 7.96
N TYR A 141 -9.87 0.97 9.17
CA TYR A 141 -10.17 -0.14 10.10
C TYR A 141 -11.38 -0.98 9.65
N ARG A 142 -12.36 -0.40 8.96
CA ARG A 142 -13.44 -1.18 8.32
C ARG A 142 -12.91 -2.07 7.19
N ALA A 143 -12.01 -1.54 6.35
CA ALA A 143 -11.36 -2.32 5.29
C ALA A 143 -10.53 -3.48 5.85
N GLU A 144 -9.90 -3.28 7.00
CA GLU A 144 -9.19 -4.32 7.77
C GLU A 144 -10.12 -5.33 8.45
N LYS A 145 -11.44 -5.14 8.38
CA LYS A 145 -12.45 -5.93 9.10
C LYS A 145 -12.28 -5.93 10.63
N ALA A 146 -11.81 -4.81 11.15
CA ALA A 146 -11.51 -4.61 12.58
C ALA A 146 -12.00 -3.23 13.09
N PRO A 147 -13.24 -2.79 12.75
CA PRO A 147 -13.73 -1.46 13.12
C PRO A 147 -13.80 -1.25 14.64
N GLU A 148 -13.93 -2.31 15.44
CA GLU A 148 -13.97 -2.27 16.89
C GLU A 148 -12.64 -1.94 17.54
N LEU A 149 -11.55 -2.01 16.78
CA LEU A 149 -10.19 -1.73 17.26
C LEU A 149 -9.83 -0.24 17.22
N VAL A 150 -10.66 0.59 16.61
CA VAL A 150 -10.43 2.04 16.56
C VAL A 150 -11.63 2.83 17.08
N SER A 151 -11.33 3.92 17.78
CA SER A 151 -12.31 4.94 18.16
C SER A 151 -11.77 6.31 17.75
N CYS A 152 -12.58 7.09 17.04
CA CYS A 152 -12.25 8.41 16.55
C CYS A 152 -13.28 9.41 17.08
N GLN A 153 -12.87 10.37 17.91
CA GLN A 153 -13.72 11.35 18.54
C GLN A 153 -13.27 12.76 18.19
N LEU A 154 -14.18 13.53 17.58
CA LEU A 154 -13.99 14.97 17.37
C LEU A 154 -14.53 15.70 18.60
N GLN A 155 -13.65 16.40 19.30
CA GLN A 155 -13.97 17.17 20.50
C GLN A 155 -13.09 18.42 20.57
N ASP A 156 -13.70 19.56 20.87
CA ASP A 156 -13.00 20.84 21.11
C ASP A 156 -11.98 21.21 20.01
N GLY A 157 -12.37 21.01 18.74
CA GLY A 157 -11.51 21.30 17.59
C GLY A 157 -10.34 20.33 17.37
N SER A 158 -10.31 19.22 18.10
CA SER A 158 -9.31 18.17 18.01
C SER A 158 -9.94 16.82 17.64
N LEU A 159 -9.22 16.01 16.87
CA LEU A 159 -9.55 14.61 16.62
C LEU A 159 -8.70 13.73 17.53
N HIS A 160 -9.36 13.05 18.45
CA HIS A 160 -8.76 12.04 19.32
C HIS A 160 -8.97 10.65 18.73
N VAL A 161 -7.89 9.94 18.47
CA VAL A 161 -7.90 8.58 17.92
C VAL A 161 -7.33 7.62 18.95
N THR A 162 -8.10 6.61 19.31
CA THR A 162 -7.65 5.51 20.18
C THR A 162 -7.67 4.21 19.39
N VAL A 163 -6.50 3.62 19.23
CA VAL A 163 -6.30 2.29 18.62
C VAL A 163 -6.07 1.30 19.76
N LYS A 164 -6.90 0.26 19.85
CA LYS A 164 -6.79 -0.81 20.86
C LYS A 164 -5.73 -1.84 20.50
N ALA A 165 -5.59 -2.13 19.21
CA ALA A 165 -4.57 -3.01 18.66
C ALA A 165 -4.42 -2.74 17.15
N CYS A 166 -3.24 -3.04 16.60
CA CYS A 166 -2.98 -2.94 15.16
C CYS A 166 -3.28 -4.27 14.47
N PRO A 167 -4.24 -4.35 13.54
CA PRO A 167 -4.52 -5.57 12.78
C PRO A 167 -3.31 -6.10 12.02
N GLY A 168 -2.46 -5.19 11.52
CA GLY A 168 -1.24 -5.54 10.81
C GLY A 168 -0.22 -6.26 11.69
N ILE A 169 0.01 -5.80 12.92
CA ILE A 169 0.89 -6.48 13.89
C ILE A 169 0.37 -7.87 14.20
N ALA A 170 -0.93 -8.00 14.45
CA ALA A 170 -1.56 -9.29 14.70
C ALA A 170 -1.33 -10.26 13.52
N PHE A 171 -1.58 -9.79 12.30
CA PHE A 171 -1.40 -10.60 11.09
C PHE A 171 0.06 -11.00 10.82
N ILE A 172 1.02 -10.09 11.01
CA ILE A 172 2.46 -10.39 10.85
C ILE A 172 2.87 -11.53 11.76
N ARG A 173 2.42 -11.50 13.02
CA ARG A 173 2.70 -12.56 14.03
C ARG A 173 2.00 -13.87 13.72
N GLU A 174 0.72 -13.81 13.34
CA GLU A 174 -0.06 -14.98 12.91
C GLU A 174 0.61 -15.69 11.73
N ALA A 175 1.22 -14.94 10.83
CA ALA A 175 1.99 -15.46 9.70
C ALA A 175 3.40 -15.96 10.09
N GLY A 176 3.78 -15.94 11.36
CA GLY A 176 5.07 -16.44 11.87
C GLY A 176 6.26 -15.50 11.68
N TYR A 177 6.01 -14.20 11.44
CA TYR A 177 7.09 -13.22 11.27
C TYR A 177 7.29 -12.36 12.52
N GLU A 178 8.52 -11.94 12.74
CA GLU A 178 8.84 -10.90 13.71
C GLU A 178 8.41 -9.53 13.20
N VAL A 179 7.90 -8.71 14.11
CA VAL A 179 7.54 -7.32 13.82
C VAL A 179 8.80 -6.47 13.88
N SER A 180 9.10 -5.78 12.80
CA SER A 180 10.23 -4.87 12.71
C SER A 180 10.15 -3.76 13.78
N SER A 181 11.27 -3.40 14.37
CA SER A 181 11.37 -2.27 15.31
C SER A 181 10.94 -0.93 14.68
N TRP A 182 11.01 -0.82 13.36
CA TRP A 182 10.55 0.36 12.60
C TRP A 182 9.09 0.31 12.19
N TYR A 183 8.36 -0.78 12.47
CA TYR A 183 6.96 -0.90 12.05
C TYR A 183 6.06 0.16 12.69
N SER A 184 6.40 0.65 13.89
CA SER A 184 5.69 1.75 14.54
C SER A 184 5.75 3.07 13.76
N GLU A 185 6.77 3.27 12.94
CA GLU A 185 6.92 4.47 12.12
C GLU A 185 5.93 4.49 10.95
N GLU A 186 5.40 3.34 10.55
CA GLU A 186 4.38 3.27 9.51
C GLU A 186 3.17 4.15 9.82
N SER A 187 2.60 4.02 11.01
CA SER A 187 1.48 4.87 11.43
C SER A 187 1.94 6.23 11.92
N ASN A 188 3.02 6.29 12.68
CA ASN A 188 3.51 7.54 13.26
C ASN A 188 3.91 8.58 12.21
N THR A 189 4.82 8.19 11.31
CA THR A 189 5.33 9.10 10.27
C THR A 189 4.25 9.42 9.23
N VAL A 190 3.44 8.43 8.83
CA VAL A 190 2.38 8.65 7.84
C VAL A 190 1.31 9.61 8.38
N TYR A 191 0.80 9.39 9.59
CA TYR A 191 -0.21 10.29 10.17
C TYR A 191 0.33 11.69 10.43
N ARG A 192 1.55 11.81 10.91
CA ARG A 192 2.22 13.10 11.07
C ARG A 192 2.32 13.84 9.72
N THR A 193 2.82 13.16 8.69
CA THR A 193 2.97 13.78 7.37
C THR A 193 1.63 14.21 6.77
N ILE A 194 0.58 13.39 6.88
CA ILE A 194 -0.77 13.76 6.43
C ILE A 194 -1.25 15.01 7.16
N ALA A 195 -1.11 15.04 8.48
CA ALA A 195 -1.57 16.16 9.29
C ALA A 195 -0.80 17.45 8.96
N GLU A 196 0.53 17.42 9.03
CA GLU A 196 1.39 18.58 8.76
C GLU A 196 1.21 19.11 7.34
N SER A 197 1.13 18.20 6.35
CA SER A 197 0.85 18.58 4.96
C SER A 197 -0.53 19.21 4.79
N ALA A 198 -1.50 18.85 5.61
CA ALA A 198 -2.83 19.46 5.61
C ALA A 198 -2.92 20.76 6.45
N GLY A 199 -1.83 21.21 7.09
CA GLY A 199 -1.79 22.38 7.95
C GLY A 199 -2.28 22.13 9.38
N LEU A 200 -2.32 20.86 9.80
CA LEU A 200 -2.69 20.44 11.15
C LEU A 200 -1.45 20.07 11.96
N GLN A 201 -1.61 20.04 13.27
CA GLN A 201 -0.64 19.49 14.20
C GLN A 201 -0.97 18.06 14.55
N TYR A 202 0.06 17.30 14.88
CA TYR A 202 -0.04 15.87 15.22
C TYR A 202 0.74 15.56 16.49
N GLU A 203 0.16 14.73 17.34
CA GLU A 203 0.79 14.21 18.53
C GLU A 203 0.49 12.72 18.69
N ARG A 204 1.53 11.89 18.86
CA ARG A 204 1.40 10.51 19.35
C ARG A 204 1.51 10.49 20.85
N ILE A 205 0.39 10.38 21.55
CA ILE A 205 0.30 10.41 23.02
C ILE A 205 0.87 9.13 23.63
N SER A 206 0.57 7.97 23.01
CA SER A 206 1.06 6.68 23.49
C SER A 206 1.18 5.67 22.35
N TYR A 207 2.04 4.67 22.56
CA TYR A 207 2.21 3.53 21.65
C TYR A 207 2.70 2.31 22.42
N ASP A 208 2.08 1.16 22.20
CA ASP A 208 2.52 -0.14 22.72
C ASP A 208 3.08 -0.98 21.56
N PRO A 209 4.37 -1.27 21.50
CA PRO A 209 4.98 -2.06 20.42
C PRO A 209 4.53 -3.54 20.43
N ALA A 210 4.01 -4.02 21.55
CA ALA A 210 3.54 -5.40 21.63
C ALA A 210 2.23 -5.61 20.85
N THR A 211 1.31 -4.67 20.90
CA THR A 211 -0.01 -4.81 20.27
C THR A 211 -0.26 -3.80 19.15
N GLY A 212 0.55 -2.74 19.09
CA GLY A 212 0.30 -1.58 18.24
C GLY A 212 -0.85 -0.71 18.76
N ALA A 213 -1.25 -0.90 20.03
CA ALA A 213 -2.19 0.02 20.67
C ALA A 213 -1.60 1.42 20.76
N ALA A 214 -2.40 2.44 20.43
CA ALA A 214 -1.90 3.79 20.32
C ALA A 214 -2.98 4.83 20.61
N LYS A 215 -2.54 6.03 21.01
CA LYS A 215 -3.39 7.22 21.08
C LYS A 215 -2.73 8.34 20.29
N TYR A 216 -3.54 8.98 19.45
CA TYR A 216 -3.12 10.10 18.62
C TYR A 216 -4.05 11.28 18.83
N ARG A 217 -3.53 12.49 18.66
CA ARG A 217 -4.29 13.72 18.62
C ARG A 217 -3.90 14.51 17.39
N PHE A 218 -4.92 15.04 16.69
CA PHE A 218 -4.77 15.94 15.55
C PHE A 218 -5.55 17.22 15.86
N PHE A 219 -4.95 18.38 15.60
CA PHE A 219 -5.56 19.67 15.96
C PHE A 219 -5.02 20.79 15.06
N ALA A 220 -5.70 21.94 15.09
CA ALA A 220 -5.29 23.12 14.32
C ALA A 220 -4.11 23.87 14.98
#